data_9cce847cc941fae276738443fa189f80
#
_entry.id   9cce847cc941fae276738443fa189f80
#
_cell.length_a   1.000
_cell.length_b   1.000
_cell.length_c   1.000
_cell.angle_alpha   90.00
_cell.angle_beta   90.00
_cell.angle_gamma   90.00
#
_symmetry.space_group_name_H-M   'P 1'
#
loop_
_entity.id
_entity.type
_entity.pdbx_description
1 polymer ?
#
loop_
_entity_poly.entity_id
_entity_poly.type
_entity_poly.pdbx_seq_one_letter_code
_entity_poly.pdbx_strand_id
1 'polypeptide(L)'
;MAKFGVASYDDYWKARKATGKTTFTLTHRKIVEVIQRYVPAGGKVLDCGVGPAQSYKLLAPDYEMHGVEISAEAIALYDFDTARIKQANLNDGVPDFGVRFDGIIASMIIHHLEVPLKFLNQLKERLAPNGILLAVHPNISYYKFRLNYLFKGTFPAISSAHRIFLPPHEFYALLKSANFDIVETTSSKRKLRARRWPHLFSQDLFCVCRDGKKCQGAI
;
A
#
# COMPACT_ATOMS: atom_id res chain seq x y z
N MET A 1 -19.98 12.37 -0.21
CA MET A 1 -20.23 12.78 1.17
C MET A 1 -18.92 12.80 1.93
N ALA A 2 -18.34 13.98 2.14
CA ALA A 2 -17.16 14.13 3.01
C ALA A 2 -17.62 14.03 4.47
N LYS A 3 -17.64 12.83 5.03
CA LYS A 3 -17.80 12.62 6.47
C LYS A 3 -16.39 12.42 7.03
N PHE A 4 -16.01 13.26 7.99
CA PHE A 4 -14.78 13.28 8.78
C PHE A 4 -13.61 14.14 8.24
N GLY A 5 -13.73 15.46 8.33
CA GLY A 5 -12.63 16.40 8.62
C GLY A 5 -11.53 16.66 7.55
N VAL A 6 -11.49 15.89 6.45
CA VAL A 6 -10.72 16.26 5.25
C VAL A 6 -11.74 16.51 4.16
N ALA A 7 -11.85 17.76 3.72
CA ALA A 7 -12.87 18.18 2.74
C ALA A 7 -12.65 17.48 1.39
N SER A 8 -11.40 17.21 1.01
CA SER A 8 -11.04 16.40 -0.16
C SER A 8 -9.58 15.89 -0.06
N TYR A 9 -9.23 14.87 -0.84
CA TYR A 9 -7.84 14.44 -1.00
C TYR A 9 -6.98 15.53 -1.65
N ASP A 10 -7.56 16.37 -2.51
CA ASP A 10 -6.87 17.51 -3.12
C ASP A 10 -6.45 18.55 -2.05
N ASP A 11 -7.33 18.86 -1.10
CA ASP A 11 -6.99 19.76 0.02
C ASP A 11 -5.89 19.18 0.91
N TYR A 12 -5.92 17.87 1.14
CA TYR A 12 -4.85 17.17 1.84
C TYR A 12 -3.49 17.34 1.12
N TRP A 13 -3.46 17.17 -0.21
CA TRP A 13 -2.23 17.31 -0.98
C TRP A 13 -1.75 18.75 -1.07
N LYS A 14 -2.65 19.74 -1.22
CA LYS A 14 -2.32 21.17 -1.15
C LYS A 14 -1.67 21.54 0.18
N ALA A 15 -2.26 21.11 1.29
CA ALA A 15 -1.72 21.36 2.63
C ALA A 15 -0.36 20.65 2.85
N ARG A 16 -0.20 19.44 2.32
CA ARG A 16 1.04 18.68 2.43
C ARG A 16 2.18 19.29 1.63
N LYS A 17 1.90 19.82 0.43
CA LYS A 17 2.83 20.59 -0.38
C LYS A 17 3.35 21.80 0.37
N ALA A 18 2.44 22.59 0.98
CA ALA A 18 2.80 23.78 1.74
C ALA A 18 3.73 23.50 2.93
N THR A 19 3.69 22.27 3.51
CA THR A 19 4.52 21.89 4.65
C THR A 19 5.82 21.16 4.27
N GLY A 20 6.10 20.94 2.99
CA GLY A 20 7.29 20.21 2.51
C GLY A 20 7.36 18.74 2.96
N LYS A 21 6.29 18.17 3.50
CA LYS A 21 6.25 16.80 4.08
C LYS A 21 6.13 15.67 3.05
N THR A 22 6.71 15.83 1.86
CA THR A 22 6.76 14.79 0.82
C THR A 22 8.03 13.93 0.90
N THR A 23 8.63 13.82 2.08
CA THR A 23 9.93 13.18 2.24
C THR A 23 9.91 11.67 2.04
N PHE A 24 10.96 11.17 1.40
CA PHE A 24 11.29 9.76 1.31
C PHE A 24 11.40 9.10 2.69
N THR A 25 10.71 7.99 2.89
CA THR A 25 10.66 7.28 4.18
C THR A 25 11.27 5.88 4.07
N LEU A 26 11.54 5.27 5.24
CA LEU A 26 11.96 3.87 5.30
C LEU A 26 10.95 2.90 4.66
N THR A 27 9.66 3.26 4.69
CA THR A 27 8.59 2.50 4.03
C THR A 27 8.80 2.44 2.52
N HIS A 28 9.07 3.58 1.86
CA HIS A 28 9.34 3.61 0.41
C HIS A 28 10.58 2.80 0.04
N ARG A 29 11.67 2.92 0.83
CA ARG A 29 12.89 2.10 0.62
C ARG A 29 12.58 0.61 0.73
N LYS A 30 11.76 0.20 1.69
CA LYS A 30 11.41 -1.19 1.87
C LYS A 30 10.50 -1.71 0.76
N ILE A 31 9.59 -0.88 0.22
CA ILE A 31 8.79 -1.21 -0.96
C ILE A 31 9.72 -1.52 -2.13
N VAL A 32 10.67 -0.63 -2.44
CA VAL A 32 11.64 -0.83 -3.52
C VAL A 32 12.43 -2.13 -3.34
N GLU A 33 12.98 -2.38 -2.12
CA GLU A 33 13.72 -3.61 -1.80
C GLU A 33 12.88 -4.87 -2.06
N VAL A 34 11.60 -4.85 -1.69
CA VAL A 34 10.70 -6.01 -1.90
C VAL A 34 10.40 -6.19 -3.38
N ILE A 35 10.03 -5.13 -4.10
CA ILE A 35 9.75 -5.25 -5.54
C ILE A 35 10.97 -5.77 -6.29
N GLN A 36 12.16 -5.23 -6.03
CA GLN A 36 13.41 -5.70 -6.66
C GLN A 36 13.74 -7.17 -6.36
N ARG A 37 13.29 -7.71 -5.24
CA ARG A 37 13.51 -9.12 -4.87
C ARG A 37 12.55 -10.07 -5.56
N TYR A 38 11.31 -9.67 -5.77
CA TYR A 38 10.23 -10.56 -6.20
C TYR A 38 9.79 -10.37 -7.65
N VAL A 39 10.04 -9.20 -8.22
CA VAL A 39 9.65 -8.85 -9.59
C VAL A 39 10.91 -8.77 -10.46
N PRO A 40 10.97 -9.45 -11.60
CA PRO A 40 12.10 -9.36 -12.50
C PRO A 40 12.24 -7.95 -13.08
N ALA A 41 13.47 -7.53 -13.37
CA ALA A 41 13.73 -6.25 -14.04
C ALA A 41 12.97 -6.17 -15.38
N GLY A 42 12.45 -4.99 -15.71
CA GLY A 42 11.54 -4.80 -16.84
C GLY A 42 10.11 -5.28 -16.63
N GLY A 43 9.80 -5.88 -15.49
CA GLY A 43 8.45 -6.32 -15.16
C GLY A 43 7.47 -5.16 -15.00
N LYS A 44 6.18 -5.45 -15.13
CA LYS A 44 5.09 -4.48 -14.98
C LYS A 44 4.66 -4.36 -13.54
N VAL A 45 4.67 -3.14 -13.00
CA VAL A 45 4.30 -2.86 -11.60
C VAL A 45 3.18 -1.83 -11.55
N LEU A 46 2.13 -2.15 -10.78
CA LEU A 46 1.03 -1.23 -10.47
C LEU A 46 1.20 -0.66 -9.07
N ASP A 47 1.19 0.66 -8.92
CA ASP A 47 1.13 1.36 -7.63
C ASP A 47 -0.28 1.89 -7.38
N CYS A 48 -0.98 1.32 -6.40
CA CYS A 48 -2.34 1.69 -6.00
C CYS A 48 -2.30 2.77 -4.93
N GLY A 49 -2.66 4.01 -5.31
CA GLY A 49 -2.51 5.18 -4.47
C GLY A 49 -1.07 5.69 -4.51
N VAL A 50 -0.67 6.22 -5.69
CA VAL A 50 0.71 6.68 -5.96
C VAL A 50 1.18 7.73 -4.95
N GLY A 51 0.26 8.57 -4.47
CA GLY A 51 0.53 9.55 -3.43
C GLY A 51 1.69 10.50 -3.77
N PRO A 52 2.76 10.57 -2.95
CA PRO A 52 3.92 11.42 -3.23
C PRO A 52 4.86 10.87 -4.31
N ALA A 53 4.49 9.79 -4.98
CA ALA A 53 5.22 9.11 -6.06
C ALA A 53 6.65 8.65 -5.73
N GLN A 54 7.02 8.54 -4.46
CA GLN A 54 8.39 8.21 -4.07
C GLN A 54 8.80 6.79 -4.49
N SER A 55 7.95 5.79 -4.24
CA SER A 55 8.19 4.41 -4.68
C SER A 55 8.15 4.32 -6.20
N TYR A 56 7.19 4.98 -6.83
CA TYR A 56 7.01 5.02 -8.27
C TYR A 56 8.28 5.52 -8.98
N LYS A 57 8.79 6.69 -8.58
CA LYS A 57 10.01 7.29 -9.16
C LYS A 57 11.25 6.41 -9.02
N LEU A 58 11.40 5.74 -7.88
CA LEU A 58 12.55 4.88 -7.62
C LEU A 58 12.51 3.58 -8.41
N LEU A 59 11.32 3.10 -8.75
CA LEU A 59 11.13 1.87 -9.51
C LEU A 59 11.09 2.11 -11.03
N ALA A 60 10.65 3.29 -11.48
CA ALA A 60 10.48 3.62 -12.90
C ALA A 60 11.71 3.39 -13.81
N PRO A 61 12.97 3.55 -13.35
CA PRO A 61 14.13 3.23 -14.19
C PRO A 61 14.27 1.75 -14.55
N ASP A 62 13.78 0.83 -13.67
CA ASP A 62 13.99 -0.60 -13.80
C ASP A 62 12.70 -1.37 -14.16
N TYR A 63 11.52 -0.72 -14.08
CA TYR A 63 10.20 -1.36 -14.22
C TYR A 63 9.25 -0.55 -15.10
N GLU A 64 8.34 -1.24 -15.78
CA GLU A 64 7.20 -0.61 -16.43
C GLU A 64 6.14 -0.25 -15.38
N MET A 65 6.23 0.99 -14.87
CA MET A 65 5.36 1.46 -13.81
C MET A 65 4.01 1.94 -14.34
N HIS A 66 2.95 1.51 -13.65
CA HIS A 66 1.59 2.01 -13.79
C HIS A 66 1.11 2.52 -12.44
N GLY A 67 0.15 3.44 -12.43
CA GLY A 67 -0.34 4.01 -11.18
C GLY A 67 -1.84 4.31 -11.17
N VAL A 68 -2.41 4.32 -9.97
CA VAL A 68 -3.75 4.86 -9.72
C VAL A 68 -3.65 5.90 -8.62
N GLU A 69 -4.19 7.08 -8.85
CA GLU A 69 -4.25 8.16 -7.86
C GLU A 69 -5.63 8.83 -7.94
N ILE A 70 -6.23 9.14 -6.79
CA ILE A 70 -7.54 9.79 -6.75
C ILE A 70 -7.43 11.30 -6.95
N SER A 71 -6.34 11.91 -6.50
CA SER A 71 -6.16 13.35 -6.48
C SER A 71 -5.54 13.86 -7.77
N ALA A 72 -6.28 14.70 -8.50
CA ALA A 72 -5.75 15.43 -9.65
C ALA A 72 -4.61 16.38 -9.24
N GLU A 73 -4.69 16.97 -8.05
CA GLU A 73 -3.66 17.85 -7.50
C GLU A 73 -2.35 17.09 -7.22
N ALA A 74 -2.44 15.84 -6.75
CA ALA A 74 -1.26 14.99 -6.58
C ALA A 74 -0.60 14.70 -7.92
N ILE A 75 -1.39 14.30 -8.93
CA ILE A 75 -0.89 14.00 -10.28
C ILE A 75 -0.26 15.22 -10.92
N ALA A 76 -0.86 16.41 -10.77
CA ALA A 76 -0.32 17.66 -11.31
C ALA A 76 1.02 18.09 -10.68
N LEU A 77 1.40 17.48 -9.54
CA LEU A 77 2.68 17.75 -8.86
C LEU A 77 3.81 16.84 -9.32
N TYR A 78 3.52 15.81 -10.13
CA TYR A 78 4.55 14.89 -10.58
C TYR A 78 5.43 15.56 -11.66
N ASP A 79 6.74 15.37 -11.54
CA ASP A 79 7.79 15.90 -12.39
C ASP A 79 8.30 14.86 -13.41
N PHE A 80 7.44 13.90 -13.76
CA PHE A 80 7.71 12.81 -14.69
C PHE A 80 6.48 12.51 -15.56
N ASP A 81 6.66 11.66 -16.59
CA ASP A 81 5.56 11.26 -17.47
C ASP A 81 4.46 10.50 -16.71
N THR A 82 3.26 11.05 -16.75
CA THR A 82 2.07 10.50 -16.07
C THR A 82 1.13 9.71 -16.99
N ALA A 83 1.50 9.45 -18.24
CA ALA A 83 0.66 8.75 -19.21
C ALA A 83 0.14 7.38 -18.74
N ARG A 84 0.89 6.72 -17.84
CA ARG A 84 0.53 5.44 -17.24
C ARG A 84 -0.11 5.57 -15.86
N ILE A 85 -0.46 6.79 -15.42
CA ILE A 85 -1.19 7.02 -14.18
C ILE A 85 -2.64 7.35 -14.51
N LYS A 86 -3.56 6.57 -13.97
CA LYS A 86 -5.00 6.81 -14.12
C LYS A 86 -5.54 7.50 -12.88
N GLN A 87 -6.23 8.63 -13.09
CA GLN A 87 -6.99 9.25 -12.03
C GLN A 87 -8.25 8.42 -11.79
N ALA A 88 -8.37 7.81 -10.61
CA ALA A 88 -9.54 7.01 -10.24
C ALA A 88 -9.68 6.84 -8.73
N ASN A 89 -10.93 6.68 -8.28
CA ASN A 89 -11.24 6.29 -6.91
C ASN A 89 -11.27 4.76 -6.80
N LEU A 90 -10.37 4.19 -6.02
CA LEU A 90 -10.28 2.72 -5.83
C LEU A 90 -11.50 2.11 -5.12
N ASN A 91 -12.39 2.91 -4.51
CA ASN A 91 -13.69 2.42 -4.02
C ASN A 91 -14.64 2.06 -5.17
N ASP A 92 -14.55 2.76 -6.30
CA ASP A 92 -15.37 2.47 -7.48
C ASP A 92 -14.84 1.24 -8.23
N GLY A 93 -13.53 1.01 -8.16
CA GLY A 93 -12.85 -0.15 -8.72
C GLY A 93 -11.42 0.15 -9.15
N VAL A 94 -10.68 -0.92 -9.44
CA VAL A 94 -9.33 -0.84 -10.00
C VAL A 94 -9.44 -0.67 -11.52
N PRO A 95 -8.93 0.43 -12.11
CA PRO A 95 -9.00 0.65 -13.56
C PRO A 95 -8.37 -0.49 -14.34
N ASP A 96 -8.90 -0.74 -15.54
CA ASP A 96 -8.27 -1.68 -16.46
C ASP A 96 -7.12 -0.99 -17.23
N PHE A 97 -5.96 -1.60 -17.23
CA PHE A 97 -4.77 -1.12 -17.95
C PHE A 97 -4.50 -1.93 -19.23
N GLY A 98 -5.33 -2.96 -19.53
CA GLY A 98 -5.12 -3.87 -20.65
C GLY A 98 -3.93 -4.82 -20.47
N VAL A 99 -3.31 -4.83 -19.30
CA VAL A 99 -2.14 -5.66 -18.97
C VAL A 99 -2.32 -6.32 -17.60
N ARG A 100 -1.57 -7.40 -17.36
CA ARG A 100 -1.39 -7.99 -16.04
C ARG A 100 -0.06 -7.57 -15.45
N PHE A 101 0.02 -7.53 -14.11
CA PHE A 101 1.16 -7.00 -13.37
C PHE A 101 1.96 -8.11 -12.69
N ASP A 102 3.27 -8.05 -12.81
CA ASP A 102 4.21 -8.91 -12.10
C ASP A 102 4.33 -8.51 -10.62
N GLY A 103 4.08 -7.22 -10.34
CA GLY A 103 3.99 -6.69 -8.98
C GLY A 103 2.83 -5.70 -8.84
N ILE A 104 2.10 -5.79 -7.74
CA ILE A 104 1.12 -4.77 -7.35
C ILE A 104 1.47 -4.26 -5.97
N ILE A 105 1.56 -2.94 -5.82
CA ILE A 105 1.81 -2.25 -4.56
C ILE A 105 0.48 -1.69 -4.05
N ALA A 106 0.05 -2.10 -2.85
CA ALA A 106 -1.08 -1.54 -2.12
C ALA A 106 -0.57 -1.00 -0.77
N SER A 107 0.13 0.14 -0.85
CA SER A 107 0.79 0.73 0.31
C SER A 107 -0.07 1.79 0.98
N MET A 108 -0.41 1.57 2.25
CA MET A 108 -1.18 2.53 3.07
C MET A 108 -2.51 2.96 2.43
N ILE A 109 -3.15 2.08 1.66
CA ILE A 109 -4.41 2.36 0.96
C ILE A 109 -5.60 1.56 1.52
N ILE A 110 -5.39 0.31 1.94
CA ILE A 110 -6.45 -0.63 2.31
C ILE A 110 -7.36 -0.08 3.42
N HIS A 111 -6.80 0.62 4.39
CA HIS A 111 -7.55 1.21 5.52
C HIS A 111 -8.36 2.47 5.15
N HIS A 112 -8.23 2.97 3.93
CA HIS A 112 -9.04 4.06 3.39
C HIS A 112 -10.26 3.56 2.60
N LEU A 113 -10.33 2.28 2.27
CA LEU A 113 -11.36 1.72 1.41
C LEU A 113 -12.62 1.35 2.19
N GLU A 114 -13.77 1.44 1.51
CA GLU A 114 -15.08 1.06 2.06
C GLU A 114 -15.27 -0.45 2.10
N VAL A 115 -14.83 -1.12 1.02
CA VAL A 115 -14.96 -2.57 0.86
C VAL A 115 -13.60 -3.18 0.45
N PRO A 116 -12.65 -3.34 1.41
CA PRO A 116 -11.30 -3.80 1.11
C PRO A 116 -11.23 -5.17 0.45
N LEU A 117 -12.16 -6.07 0.77
CA LEU A 117 -12.20 -7.41 0.17
C LEU A 117 -12.50 -7.35 -1.33
N LYS A 118 -13.43 -6.47 -1.76
CA LYS A 118 -13.72 -6.22 -3.19
C LYS A 118 -12.44 -5.75 -3.92
N PHE A 119 -11.76 -4.78 -3.35
CA PHE A 119 -10.51 -4.25 -3.90
C PHE A 119 -9.44 -5.34 -4.04
N LEU A 120 -9.20 -6.13 -3.00
CA LEU A 120 -8.21 -7.22 -3.03
C LEU A 120 -8.54 -8.28 -4.11
N ASN A 121 -9.83 -8.63 -4.28
CA ASN A 121 -10.25 -9.55 -5.33
C ASN A 121 -9.96 -8.97 -6.73
N GLN A 122 -10.21 -7.69 -6.95
CA GLN A 122 -9.88 -7.02 -8.21
C GLN A 122 -8.36 -6.97 -8.46
N LEU A 123 -7.55 -6.72 -7.43
CA LEU A 123 -6.08 -6.79 -7.56
C LEU A 123 -5.63 -8.18 -8.00
N LYS A 124 -6.23 -9.22 -7.44
CA LYS A 124 -5.90 -10.60 -7.82
C LYS A 124 -6.17 -10.89 -9.30
N GLU A 125 -7.26 -10.36 -9.84
CA GLU A 125 -7.58 -10.49 -11.28
C GLU A 125 -6.58 -9.76 -12.18
N ARG A 126 -5.89 -8.74 -11.67
CA ARG A 126 -4.87 -7.97 -12.39
C ARG A 126 -3.46 -8.55 -12.27
N LEU A 127 -3.23 -9.53 -11.38
CA LEU A 127 -1.92 -10.17 -11.25
C LEU A 127 -1.60 -11.07 -12.45
N ALA A 128 -0.37 -10.98 -12.92
CA ALA A 128 0.21 -11.95 -13.84
C ALA A 128 0.35 -13.33 -13.18
N PRO A 129 0.51 -14.42 -13.95
CA PRO A 129 0.92 -15.70 -13.39
C PRO A 129 2.23 -15.52 -12.60
N ASN A 130 2.27 -15.99 -11.35
CA ASN A 130 3.38 -15.82 -10.41
C ASN A 130 3.65 -14.38 -9.93
N GLY A 131 2.81 -13.42 -10.31
CA GLY A 131 2.88 -12.05 -9.79
C GLY A 131 2.67 -11.98 -8.28
N ILE A 132 3.11 -10.89 -7.68
CA ILE A 132 2.96 -10.63 -6.24
C ILE A 132 2.10 -9.41 -5.96
N LEU A 133 1.38 -9.46 -4.83
CA LEU A 133 0.82 -8.30 -4.18
C LEU A 133 1.71 -7.94 -2.98
N LEU A 134 2.22 -6.73 -2.95
CA LEU A 134 2.83 -6.13 -1.77
C LEU A 134 1.80 -5.26 -1.05
N ALA A 135 1.20 -5.79 0.01
CA ALA A 135 0.26 -5.06 0.86
C ALA A 135 0.98 -4.47 2.08
N VAL A 136 0.89 -3.15 2.25
CA VAL A 136 1.49 -2.44 3.40
C VAL A 136 0.40 -1.75 4.20
N HIS A 137 0.35 -2.04 5.51
CA HIS A 137 -0.70 -1.56 6.41
C HIS A 137 -0.11 -0.96 7.69
N PRO A 138 -0.69 0.13 8.26
CA PRO A 138 -0.26 0.65 9.56
C PRO A 138 -0.53 -0.40 10.66
N ASN A 139 0.45 -0.58 11.53
CA ASN A 139 0.32 -1.51 12.65
C ASN A 139 -0.20 -0.80 13.90
N ILE A 140 -1.50 -0.86 14.13
CA ILE A 140 -2.12 -0.28 15.34
C ILE A 140 -1.65 -0.96 16.63
N SER A 141 -1.12 -2.18 16.55
CA SER A 141 -0.57 -2.91 17.69
C SER A 141 0.85 -2.51 18.07
N TYR A 142 1.47 -1.55 17.35
CA TYR A 142 2.79 -1.04 17.65
C TYR A 142 2.86 -0.49 19.10
N TYR A 143 3.84 -0.92 19.89
CA TYR A 143 3.91 -0.63 21.33
C TYR A 143 3.82 0.86 21.67
N LYS A 144 4.41 1.76 20.86
CA LYS A 144 4.31 3.20 21.09
C LYS A 144 2.91 3.74 20.88
N PHE A 145 2.14 3.16 19.95
CA PHE A 145 0.74 3.53 19.74
C PHE A 145 -0.13 3.06 20.90
N ARG A 146 0.14 1.85 21.44
CA ARG A 146 -0.54 1.34 22.65
C ARG A 146 -0.27 2.21 23.86
N LEU A 147 1.00 2.60 24.10
CA LEU A 147 1.37 3.52 25.18
C LEU A 147 0.71 4.89 25.00
N ASN A 148 0.72 5.43 23.78
CA ASN A 148 0.06 6.71 23.51
C ASN A 148 -1.46 6.63 23.78
N TYR A 149 -2.10 5.53 23.35
CA TYR A 149 -3.52 5.32 23.62
C TYR A 149 -3.80 5.21 25.12
N LEU A 150 -2.98 4.46 25.86
CA LEU A 150 -3.10 4.31 27.31
C LEU A 150 -3.03 5.64 28.06
N PHE A 151 -2.08 6.54 27.67
CA PHE A 151 -1.87 7.80 28.38
C PHE A 151 -2.65 8.99 27.83
N LYS A 152 -3.03 8.99 26.54
CA LYS A 152 -3.67 10.13 25.87
C LYS A 152 -5.03 9.82 25.26
N GLY A 153 -5.48 8.56 25.31
CA GLY A 153 -6.75 8.14 24.69
C GLY A 153 -6.79 8.23 23.16
N THR A 154 -5.64 8.46 22.50
CA THR A 154 -5.58 8.66 21.04
C THR A 154 -4.49 7.84 20.38
N PHE A 155 -4.71 7.45 19.11
CA PHE A 155 -3.69 6.84 18.26
C PHE A 155 -3.05 7.91 17.36
N PRO A 156 -1.74 8.18 17.46
CA PRO A 156 -1.12 9.30 16.74
C PRO A 156 -1.02 9.12 15.23
N ALA A 157 -1.22 7.91 14.73
CA ALA A 157 -1.16 7.61 13.30
C ALA A 157 -2.53 7.63 12.61
N ILE A 158 -3.60 7.96 13.34
CA ILE A 158 -4.96 7.93 12.81
C ILE A 158 -5.30 9.30 12.25
N SER A 159 -5.51 9.36 10.93
CA SER A 159 -6.14 10.51 10.29
C SER A 159 -7.66 10.29 10.21
N SER A 160 -8.41 11.38 10.06
CA SER A 160 -9.85 11.34 9.83
C SER A 160 -10.27 10.62 8.54
N ALA A 161 -9.32 10.35 7.65
CA ALA A 161 -9.53 9.61 6.40
C ALA A 161 -9.47 8.08 6.59
N HIS A 162 -9.04 7.57 7.74
CA HIS A 162 -9.01 6.12 8.00
C HIS A 162 -10.43 5.62 8.29
N ARG A 163 -10.87 4.61 7.55
CA ARG A 163 -12.20 4.00 7.69
C ARG A 163 -12.18 2.75 8.56
N ILE A 164 -11.09 2.00 8.51
CA ILE A 164 -10.92 0.76 9.26
C ILE A 164 -9.57 0.71 9.96
N PHE A 165 -9.56 0.06 11.10
CA PHE A 165 -8.37 -0.15 11.93
C PHE A 165 -8.18 -1.64 12.15
N LEU A 166 -7.30 -2.24 11.35
CA LEU A 166 -7.04 -3.67 11.42
C LEU A 166 -5.81 -3.96 12.30
N PRO A 167 -5.97 -4.71 13.39
CA PRO A 167 -4.80 -5.31 14.05
C PRO A 167 -4.16 -6.35 13.11
N PRO A 168 -2.91 -6.78 13.37
CA PRO A 168 -2.18 -7.65 12.45
C PRO A 168 -2.93 -8.92 12.05
N HIS A 169 -3.58 -9.60 13.00
CA HIS A 169 -4.31 -10.84 12.72
C HIS A 169 -5.53 -10.63 11.81
N GLU A 170 -6.26 -9.52 11.98
CA GLU A 170 -7.39 -9.18 11.12
C GLU A 170 -6.92 -8.78 9.72
N PHE A 171 -5.78 -8.07 9.62
CA PHE A 171 -5.20 -7.75 8.33
C PHE A 171 -4.78 -9.01 7.56
N TYR A 172 -4.17 -9.98 8.24
CA TYR A 172 -3.83 -11.28 7.63
C TYR A 172 -5.06 -12.09 7.27
N ALA A 173 -6.09 -12.08 8.11
CA ALA A 173 -7.36 -12.75 7.82
C ALA A 173 -8.04 -12.15 6.59
N LEU A 174 -8.03 -10.82 6.43
CA LEU A 174 -8.55 -10.13 5.25
C LEU A 174 -7.83 -10.57 3.96
N LEU A 175 -6.49 -10.63 3.98
CA LEU A 175 -5.72 -11.11 2.83
C LEU A 175 -6.05 -12.57 2.47
N LYS A 176 -6.16 -13.43 3.47
CA LYS A 176 -6.56 -14.83 3.28
C LYS A 176 -8.00 -14.96 2.77
N SER A 177 -8.93 -14.14 3.24
CA SER A 177 -10.32 -14.12 2.76
C SER A 177 -10.43 -13.74 1.27
N ALA A 178 -9.46 -12.97 0.75
CA ALA A 178 -9.31 -12.72 -0.67
C ALA A 178 -8.56 -13.84 -1.42
N ASN A 179 -8.30 -14.99 -0.76
CA ASN A 179 -7.51 -16.11 -1.26
C ASN A 179 -6.09 -15.71 -1.70
N PHE A 180 -5.43 -14.88 -0.92
CA PHE A 180 -4.00 -14.64 -1.02
C PHE A 180 -3.23 -15.50 -0.03
N ASP A 181 -2.16 -16.15 -0.51
CA ASP A 181 -1.16 -16.79 0.33
C ASP A 181 -0.08 -15.78 0.70
N ILE A 182 0.11 -15.55 2.00
CA ILE A 182 1.15 -14.67 2.52
C ILE A 182 2.47 -15.44 2.52
N VAL A 183 3.38 -15.09 1.61
CA VAL A 183 4.67 -15.78 1.45
C VAL A 183 5.78 -15.16 2.29
N GLU A 184 5.68 -13.87 2.62
CA GLU A 184 6.61 -13.18 3.51
C GLU A 184 5.88 -12.08 4.30
N THR A 185 6.25 -11.94 5.58
CA THR A 185 5.90 -10.76 6.39
C THR A 185 7.16 -10.06 6.84
N THR A 186 7.22 -8.73 6.69
CA THR A 186 8.38 -7.94 7.08
C THR A 186 7.95 -6.53 7.52
N SER A 187 8.90 -5.64 7.75
CA SER A 187 8.64 -4.27 8.15
C SER A 187 9.71 -3.32 7.62
N SER A 188 9.43 -2.02 7.63
CA SER A 188 10.41 -0.98 7.26
C SER A 188 11.58 -0.89 8.24
N LYS A 189 11.44 -1.36 9.47
CA LYS A 189 12.48 -1.27 10.52
C LYS A 189 13.41 -2.47 10.49
N ARG A 190 14.72 -2.20 10.37
CA ARG A 190 15.78 -3.23 10.37
C ARG A 190 16.19 -3.74 11.76
N LYS A 191 15.68 -3.15 12.86
CA LYS A 191 16.09 -3.53 14.24
C LYS A 191 15.69 -4.97 14.55
N LEU A 192 16.58 -5.72 15.20
CA LEU A 192 16.39 -7.13 15.56
C LEU A 192 15.06 -7.42 16.26
N ARG A 193 14.63 -6.55 17.19
CA ARG A 193 13.34 -6.65 17.89
C ARG A 193 12.15 -6.58 16.93
N ALA A 194 12.18 -5.65 15.93
CA ALA A 194 11.12 -5.53 14.94
C ALA A 194 11.07 -6.74 14.00
N ARG A 195 12.19 -7.39 13.74
CA ARG A 195 12.26 -8.62 12.95
C ARG A 195 11.73 -9.84 13.72
N ARG A 196 12.02 -9.95 15.04
CA ARG A 196 11.57 -11.08 15.88
C ARG A 196 10.12 -10.95 16.36
N TRP A 197 9.66 -9.73 16.61
CA TRP A 197 8.28 -9.42 17.04
C TRP A 197 7.70 -8.25 16.24
N PRO A 198 7.41 -8.43 14.95
CA PRO A 198 6.95 -7.35 14.07
C PRO A 198 5.65 -6.72 14.58
N HIS A 199 4.73 -7.51 15.14
CA HIS A 199 3.47 -7.02 15.67
C HIS A 199 3.63 -6.00 16.79
N LEU A 200 4.72 -6.10 17.58
CA LEU A 200 4.94 -5.20 18.71
C LEU A 200 5.88 -4.04 18.36
N PHE A 201 6.92 -4.29 17.57
CA PHE A 201 8.00 -3.33 17.38
C PHE A 201 8.06 -2.68 15.99
N SER A 202 7.16 -3.05 15.07
CA SER A 202 7.02 -2.40 13.77
C SER A 202 5.86 -1.43 13.73
N GLN A 203 6.06 -0.30 13.08
CA GLN A 203 5.03 0.71 12.88
C GLN A 203 4.13 0.40 11.67
N ASP A 204 4.65 -0.38 10.75
CA ASP A 204 4.02 -0.85 9.53
C ASP A 204 4.21 -2.36 9.37
N LEU A 205 3.28 -2.99 8.68
CA LEU A 205 3.28 -4.40 8.32
C LEU A 205 3.38 -4.50 6.80
N PHE A 206 4.33 -5.27 6.32
CA PHE A 206 4.50 -5.61 4.92
C PHE A 206 4.13 -7.07 4.72
N CYS A 207 3.19 -7.34 3.85
CA CYS A 207 2.81 -8.69 3.44
C CYS A 207 3.09 -8.84 1.95
N VAL A 208 3.98 -9.76 1.60
CA VAL A 208 4.15 -10.21 0.22
C VAL A 208 3.21 -11.40 0.03
N CYS A 209 2.33 -11.29 -0.96
CA CYS A 209 1.28 -12.27 -1.18
C CYS A 209 1.32 -12.78 -2.62
N ARG A 210 0.91 -14.05 -2.80
CA ARG A 210 0.65 -14.67 -4.11
C ARG A 210 -0.80 -15.13 -4.21
N ASP A 211 -1.29 -15.36 -5.41
CA ASP A 211 -2.61 -15.94 -5.62
C ASP A 211 -2.64 -17.40 -5.13
N GLY A 212 -3.40 -17.67 -4.05
CA GLY A 212 -3.48 -18.99 -3.43
C GLY A 212 -4.06 -20.09 -4.32
N LYS A 213 -4.84 -19.74 -5.36
CA LYS A 213 -5.38 -20.74 -6.30
C LYS A 213 -4.33 -21.31 -7.26
N LYS A 214 -3.22 -20.60 -7.48
CA LYS A 214 -2.17 -20.98 -8.44
C LYS A 214 -1.03 -21.83 -7.82
N CYS A 215 -0.89 -21.81 -6.50
CA CYS A 215 0.12 -22.61 -5.81
C CYS A 215 -0.25 -24.09 -5.65
N GLN A 216 -1.52 -24.48 -5.85
CA GLN A 216 -2.00 -25.87 -5.71
C GLN A 216 -1.78 -26.73 -6.96
N GLY A 217 -1.28 -26.17 -8.06
CA GLY A 217 -1.09 -26.86 -9.34
C GLY A 217 0.37 -27.21 -9.72
N ALA A 218 1.32 -27.02 -8.81
CA ALA A 218 2.74 -27.32 -9.04
C ALA A 218 3.26 -28.33 -8.01
N ILE A 219 2.67 -29.53 -7.99
CA ILE A 219 3.22 -30.74 -7.34
C ILE A 219 3.27 -31.83 -8.40
#